data_0999de46b9b8aef0cb648fa35ee9d75d
#
_entry.id   0999de46b9b8aef0cb648fa35ee9d75d
#
_cell.length_a   1.000
_cell.length_b   1.000
_cell.length_c   1.000
_cell.angle_alpha   90.00
_cell.angle_beta   90.00
_cell.angle_gamma   90.00
#
_symmetry.space_group_name_H-M   'P 1'
#
loop_
_entity.id
_entity.type
_entity.pdbx_description
1 polymer ?
#
loop_
_entity_poly.entity_id
_entity_poly.type
_entity_poly.pdbx_seq_one_letter_code
_entity_poly.pdbx_strand_id
1 'polypeptide(L)'
;RNHTATHLLQAALKQVVGDQVNQAGSSVTPDRLRFDFTNFEPVTPQQLADVEELVNKVILKGQDVEISHMSLEEAKKAGAMALFSEKYGDVVRVVRVPGFSMELCAGSHVKNVGQIGMFKIVGETGIASGVRRIEAITGKAALDYANEKFAVLQKAASLLKANEDDVLAAVEKLQAENKEMAGKLADVVAMQEKADAQQLIAGVKDVSGISVVTGKANVENMDSL
;
A
#
# COMPACT_ATOMS: atom_id res chain seq x y z
N ARG A 1 -4.92 -8.74 20.54
CA ARG A 1 -5.37 -8.51 19.18
C ARG A 1 -4.24 -8.75 18.19
N ASN A 2 -3.22 -7.92 18.16
CA ASN A 2 -2.12 -8.00 17.19
C ASN A 2 -1.42 -9.37 17.18
N HIS A 3 -1.20 -9.99 18.36
CA HIS A 3 -0.55 -11.31 18.44
C HIS A 3 -1.42 -12.42 17.81
N THR A 4 -2.72 -12.45 18.10
CA THR A 4 -3.62 -13.42 17.46
C THR A 4 -3.70 -13.16 15.94
N ALA A 5 -3.76 -11.89 15.53
CA ALA A 5 -3.72 -11.52 14.11
C ALA A 5 -2.44 -11.97 13.41
N THR A 6 -1.29 -12.03 14.11
CA THR A 6 -0.03 -12.55 13.55
C THR A 6 -0.17 -14.03 13.18
N HIS A 7 -0.80 -14.85 14.04
CA HIS A 7 -1.08 -16.26 13.73
C HIS A 7 -2.02 -16.39 12.52
N LEU A 8 -3.07 -15.56 12.45
CA LEU A 8 -3.96 -15.56 11.30
C LEU A 8 -3.23 -15.15 10.02
N LEU A 9 -2.39 -14.12 10.09
CA LEU A 9 -1.57 -13.64 8.97
C LEU A 9 -0.64 -14.74 8.44
N GLN A 10 0.06 -15.45 9.33
CA GLN A 10 0.94 -16.55 8.93
C GLN A 10 0.18 -17.65 8.21
N ALA A 11 -0.96 -18.08 8.74
CA ALA A 11 -1.79 -19.10 8.13
C ALA A 11 -2.35 -18.64 6.76
N ALA A 12 -2.78 -17.38 6.65
CA ALA A 12 -3.27 -16.81 5.40
C ALA A 12 -2.15 -16.71 4.35
N LEU A 13 -0.96 -16.26 4.74
CA LEU A 13 0.20 -16.18 3.84
C LEU A 13 0.57 -17.57 3.29
N LYS A 14 0.56 -18.61 4.13
CA LYS A 14 0.81 -19.98 3.65
C LYS A 14 -0.23 -20.43 2.62
N GLN A 15 -1.49 -20.10 2.82
CA GLN A 15 -2.56 -20.48 1.90
C GLN A 15 -2.51 -19.72 0.56
N VAL A 16 -2.14 -18.44 0.58
CA VAL A 16 -2.18 -17.56 -0.60
C VAL A 16 -0.85 -17.51 -1.35
N VAL A 17 0.26 -17.45 -0.61
CA VAL A 17 1.60 -17.29 -1.21
C VAL A 17 2.27 -18.66 -1.40
N GLY A 18 2.13 -19.57 -0.44
CA GLY A 18 2.61 -20.96 -0.54
C GLY A 18 3.33 -21.47 0.71
N ASP A 19 3.64 -22.75 0.69
CA ASP A 19 4.24 -23.48 1.83
C ASP A 19 5.66 -23.05 2.19
N GLN A 20 6.37 -22.33 1.30
CA GLN A 20 7.70 -21.74 1.54
C GLN A 20 7.67 -20.62 2.59
N VAL A 21 6.49 -20.09 2.90
CA VAL A 21 6.31 -19.07 3.92
C VAL A 21 6.56 -19.68 5.30
N ASN A 22 7.67 -19.27 5.92
CA ASN A 22 8.00 -19.60 7.30
C ASN A 22 8.39 -18.33 8.05
N GLN A 23 8.05 -18.26 9.31
CA GLN A 23 8.42 -17.11 10.14
C GLN A 23 9.95 -17.00 10.25
N ALA A 24 10.50 -15.85 9.87
CA ALA A 24 11.88 -15.46 10.09
C ALA A 24 12.03 -14.54 11.31
N GLY A 25 10.97 -13.83 11.65
CA GLY A 25 10.90 -12.96 12.83
C GLY A 25 9.51 -12.36 13.02
N SER A 26 9.23 -11.86 14.21
CA SER A 26 8.01 -11.10 14.47
C SER A 26 8.21 -10.07 15.59
N SER A 27 7.42 -9.02 15.55
CA SER A 27 7.33 -8.03 16.62
C SER A 27 5.88 -7.60 16.77
N VAL A 28 5.38 -7.67 18.00
CA VAL A 28 4.00 -7.36 18.32
C VAL A 28 3.98 -6.28 19.40
N THR A 29 3.36 -5.14 19.09
CA THR A 29 3.13 -4.03 20.02
C THR A 29 1.63 -3.78 20.16
N PRO A 30 1.19 -2.94 21.11
CA PRO A 30 -0.22 -2.53 21.19
C PRO A 30 -0.73 -1.88 19.90
N ASP A 31 0.12 -1.16 19.17
CA ASP A 31 -0.26 -0.34 18.02
C ASP A 31 -0.24 -1.12 16.70
N ARG A 32 0.72 -2.03 16.53
CA ARG A 32 0.94 -2.76 15.28
C ARG A 32 1.60 -4.11 15.48
N LEU A 33 1.52 -4.93 14.44
CA LEU A 33 2.31 -6.13 14.30
C LEU A 33 3.26 -6.00 13.10
N ARG A 34 4.38 -6.70 13.18
CA ARG A 34 5.35 -6.89 12.11
C ARG A 34 5.65 -8.38 12.01
N PHE A 35 5.58 -8.90 10.81
CA PHE A 35 5.84 -10.30 10.52
C PHE A 35 6.86 -10.43 9.39
N ASP A 36 8.02 -11.03 9.70
CA ASP A 36 9.10 -11.30 8.77
C ASP A 36 9.03 -12.78 8.37
N PHE A 37 9.06 -13.08 7.08
CA PHE A 37 8.86 -14.43 6.56
C PHE A 37 9.70 -14.72 5.34
N THR A 38 9.96 -16.01 5.09
CA THR A 38 10.70 -16.45 3.92
C THR A 38 9.83 -16.36 2.66
N ASN A 39 10.27 -15.58 1.70
CA ASN A 39 9.77 -15.53 0.32
C ASN A 39 10.77 -14.80 -0.56
N PHE A 40 11.09 -15.34 -1.73
CA PHE A 40 12.08 -14.72 -2.63
C PHE A 40 11.48 -13.55 -3.40
N GLU A 41 10.27 -13.72 -3.91
CA GLU A 41 9.59 -12.71 -4.71
C GLU A 41 8.78 -11.75 -3.83
N PRO A 42 8.58 -10.50 -4.25
CA PRO A 42 7.60 -9.60 -3.63
C PRO A 42 6.20 -10.22 -3.62
N VAL A 43 5.47 -10.02 -2.52
CA VAL A 43 4.04 -10.41 -2.49
C VAL A 43 3.27 -9.43 -3.38
N THR A 44 2.55 -9.95 -4.34
CA THR A 44 1.80 -9.09 -5.28
C THR A 44 0.67 -8.34 -4.59
N PRO A 45 0.24 -7.19 -5.13
CA PRO A 45 -0.91 -6.46 -4.57
C PRO A 45 -2.17 -7.32 -4.45
N GLN A 46 -2.41 -8.22 -5.40
CA GLN A 46 -3.55 -9.14 -5.35
C GLN A 46 -3.39 -10.14 -4.21
N GLN A 47 -2.23 -10.75 -4.04
CA GLN A 47 -1.97 -11.67 -2.93
C GLN A 47 -2.11 -10.96 -1.56
N LEU A 48 -1.65 -9.71 -1.43
CA LEU A 48 -1.84 -8.93 -0.20
C LEU A 48 -3.34 -8.69 0.08
N ALA A 49 -4.12 -8.38 -0.95
CA ALA A 49 -5.56 -8.20 -0.82
C ALA A 49 -6.24 -9.52 -0.41
N ASP A 50 -5.88 -10.65 -1.04
CA ASP A 50 -6.42 -11.97 -0.73
C ASP A 50 -6.07 -12.42 0.70
N VAL A 51 -4.84 -12.16 1.16
CA VAL A 51 -4.41 -12.44 2.55
C VAL A 51 -5.22 -11.58 3.53
N GLU A 52 -5.37 -10.29 3.27
CA GLU A 52 -6.12 -9.37 4.13
C GLU A 52 -7.60 -9.77 4.20
N GLU A 53 -8.22 -10.10 3.07
CA GLU A 53 -9.59 -10.60 3.00
C GLU A 53 -9.76 -11.89 3.79
N LEU A 54 -8.84 -12.85 3.61
CA LEU A 54 -8.90 -14.14 4.29
C LEU A 54 -8.79 -13.98 5.81
N VAL A 55 -7.88 -13.14 6.30
CA VAL A 55 -7.75 -12.85 7.74
C VAL A 55 -9.03 -12.20 8.28
N ASN A 56 -9.56 -11.17 7.60
CA ASN A 56 -10.78 -10.50 8.03
C ASN A 56 -12.00 -11.44 7.99
N LYS A 57 -12.09 -12.32 6.99
CA LYS A 57 -13.14 -13.36 6.92
C LYS A 57 -13.13 -14.29 8.13
N VAL A 58 -11.94 -14.67 8.62
CA VAL A 58 -11.80 -15.48 9.85
C VAL A 58 -12.21 -14.66 11.08
N ILE A 59 -11.78 -13.40 11.17
CA ILE A 59 -12.16 -12.50 12.25
C ILE A 59 -13.69 -12.36 12.34
N LEU A 60 -14.36 -12.15 11.21
CA LEU A 60 -15.80 -11.98 11.13
C LEU A 60 -16.61 -13.23 11.51
N LYS A 61 -16.01 -14.43 11.45
CA LYS A 61 -16.67 -15.65 11.96
C LYS A 61 -16.86 -15.64 13.47
N GLY A 62 -16.09 -14.84 14.20
CA GLY A 62 -16.23 -14.72 15.65
C GLY A 62 -15.99 -16.03 16.41
N GLN A 63 -15.10 -16.88 15.93
CA GLN A 63 -14.78 -18.17 16.56
C GLN A 63 -13.94 -17.98 17.83
N ASP A 64 -14.13 -18.85 18.82
CA ASP A 64 -13.31 -18.86 20.00
C ASP A 64 -11.90 -19.36 19.71
N VAL A 65 -10.93 -18.77 20.40
CA VAL A 65 -9.53 -19.19 20.37
C VAL A 65 -9.34 -20.25 21.47
N GLU A 66 -9.03 -21.46 21.04
CA GLU A 66 -8.81 -22.59 21.92
C GLU A 66 -7.36 -22.61 22.41
N ILE A 67 -7.19 -22.76 23.72
CA ILE A 67 -5.88 -22.91 24.36
C ILE A 67 -5.86 -24.23 25.09
N SER A 68 -4.92 -25.10 24.72
CA SER A 68 -4.74 -26.41 25.35
C SER A 68 -3.26 -26.63 25.72
N HIS A 69 -3.03 -27.57 26.63
CA HIS A 69 -1.71 -28.05 26.99
C HIS A 69 -1.66 -29.55 26.69
N MET A 70 -0.63 -29.97 25.99
CA MET A 70 -0.44 -31.35 25.58
C MET A 70 1.05 -31.65 25.41
N SER A 71 1.41 -32.90 25.21
CA SER A 71 2.80 -33.27 24.88
C SER A 71 3.21 -32.69 23.52
N LEU A 72 4.51 -32.46 23.33
CA LEU A 72 5.05 -31.99 22.07
C LEU A 72 4.73 -32.95 20.92
N GLU A 73 4.72 -34.27 21.19
CA GLU A 73 4.38 -35.29 20.21
C GLU A 73 2.91 -35.21 19.77
N GLU A 74 2.00 -35.05 20.73
CA GLU A 74 0.56 -34.89 20.45
C GLU A 74 0.32 -33.61 19.64
N ALA A 75 0.96 -32.50 20.00
CA ALA A 75 0.85 -31.23 19.30
C ALA A 75 1.32 -31.37 17.83
N LYS A 76 2.46 -32.02 17.60
CA LYS A 76 2.96 -32.28 16.24
C LYS A 76 2.03 -33.21 15.44
N LYS A 77 1.51 -34.27 16.05
CA LYS A 77 0.53 -35.18 15.41
C LYS A 77 -0.77 -34.45 15.08
N ALA A 78 -1.17 -33.47 15.89
CA ALA A 78 -2.35 -32.63 15.63
C ALA A 78 -2.09 -31.55 14.56
N GLY A 79 -0.85 -31.41 14.04
CA GLY A 79 -0.50 -30.45 13.00
C GLY A 79 -0.13 -29.06 13.53
N ALA A 80 0.20 -28.94 14.81
CA ALA A 80 0.63 -27.66 15.38
C ALA A 80 1.99 -27.23 14.79
N MET A 81 2.06 -25.97 14.34
CA MET A 81 3.31 -25.38 13.88
C MET A 81 4.22 -25.05 15.08
N ALA A 82 5.45 -25.56 15.03
CA ALA A 82 6.51 -25.22 15.96
C ALA A 82 7.44 -24.19 15.28
N LEU A 83 7.37 -22.93 15.69
CA LEU A 83 8.03 -21.83 14.98
C LEU A 83 9.53 -21.66 15.29
N PHE A 84 9.98 -22.23 16.40
CA PHE A 84 11.38 -22.08 16.84
C PHE A 84 12.00 -23.44 17.09
N SER A 85 13.29 -23.57 16.78
CA SER A 85 14.12 -24.71 17.16
C SER A 85 14.41 -24.76 18.67
N GLU A 86 13.58 -24.11 19.47
CA GLU A 86 13.73 -24.05 20.92
C GLU A 86 13.56 -25.43 21.55
N LYS A 87 14.23 -25.63 22.66
CA LYS A 87 14.01 -26.80 23.52
C LYS A 87 12.65 -26.65 24.19
N TYR A 88 11.62 -27.15 23.52
CA TYR A 88 10.29 -27.26 24.13
C TYR A 88 10.36 -28.25 25.31
N GLY A 89 9.69 -27.92 26.40
CA GLY A 89 9.48 -28.87 27.49
C GLY A 89 8.56 -30.03 27.05
N ASP A 90 8.38 -30.99 27.95
CA ASP A 90 7.52 -32.16 27.70
C ASP A 90 6.06 -31.78 27.47
N VAL A 91 5.61 -30.66 28.07
CA VAL A 91 4.27 -30.10 27.87
C VAL A 91 4.37 -28.73 27.18
N VAL A 92 3.64 -28.58 26.08
CA VAL A 92 3.57 -27.36 25.28
C VAL A 92 2.18 -26.74 25.31
N ARG A 93 2.15 -25.41 25.23
CA ARG A 93 0.89 -24.67 25.09
C ARG A 93 0.58 -24.49 23.62
N VAL A 94 -0.59 -24.94 23.22
CA VAL A 94 -1.11 -24.86 21.85
C VAL A 94 -2.21 -23.81 21.79
N VAL A 95 -2.09 -22.90 20.86
CA VAL A 95 -3.11 -21.90 20.52
C VAL A 95 -3.71 -22.26 19.17
N ARG A 96 -5.03 -22.45 19.13
CA ARG A 96 -5.75 -22.90 17.95
C ARG A 96 -6.90 -21.96 17.62
N VAL A 97 -7.01 -21.60 16.35
CA VAL A 97 -8.23 -21.07 15.73
C VAL A 97 -8.80 -22.18 14.87
N PRO A 98 -9.93 -22.80 15.25
CA PRO A 98 -10.44 -24.01 14.62
C PRO A 98 -10.57 -23.88 13.09
N GLY A 99 -10.01 -24.86 12.37
CA GLY A 99 -10.05 -24.88 10.91
C GLY A 99 -9.19 -23.83 10.20
N PHE A 100 -8.32 -23.10 10.93
CA PHE A 100 -7.51 -22.07 10.30
C PHE A 100 -6.04 -22.05 10.74
N SER A 101 -5.75 -21.94 12.04
CA SER A 101 -4.36 -21.97 12.54
C SER A 101 -4.22 -22.79 13.81
N MET A 102 -3.04 -23.39 14.01
CA MET A 102 -2.67 -24.12 15.21
C MET A 102 -1.17 -23.98 15.45
N GLU A 103 -0.77 -23.34 16.53
CA GLU A 103 0.63 -22.98 16.77
C GLU A 103 1.04 -23.21 18.22
N LEU A 104 2.31 -23.59 18.44
CA LEU A 104 2.92 -23.60 19.77
C LEU A 104 3.21 -22.16 20.16
N CYS A 105 2.54 -21.64 21.17
CA CYS A 105 2.69 -20.26 21.58
C CYS A 105 2.41 -20.02 23.06
N ALA A 106 3.37 -19.40 23.75
CA ALA A 106 3.25 -19.02 25.17
C ALA A 106 2.63 -17.62 25.36
N GLY A 107 2.45 -16.85 24.30
CA GLY A 107 1.97 -15.47 24.36
C GLY A 107 0.50 -15.31 24.72
N SER A 108 0.09 -14.06 24.95
CA SER A 108 -1.31 -13.72 25.25
C SER A 108 -2.13 -13.54 23.97
N HIS A 109 -3.33 -14.11 23.96
CA HIS A 109 -4.26 -14.09 22.85
C HIS A 109 -5.63 -13.59 23.26
N VAL A 110 -6.42 -13.12 22.28
CA VAL A 110 -7.84 -12.85 22.51
C VAL A 110 -8.59 -14.17 22.74
N LYS A 111 -9.72 -14.10 23.45
CA LYS A 111 -10.55 -15.29 23.70
C LYS A 111 -11.37 -15.68 22.47
N ASN A 112 -11.69 -14.69 21.64
CA ASN A 112 -12.50 -14.84 20.42
C ASN A 112 -11.90 -13.98 19.32
N VAL A 113 -11.77 -14.52 18.11
CA VAL A 113 -11.12 -13.81 16.99
C VAL A 113 -11.84 -12.50 16.62
N GLY A 114 -13.17 -12.40 16.83
CA GLY A 114 -13.91 -11.16 16.62
C GLY A 114 -13.44 -9.99 17.48
N GLN A 115 -12.77 -10.26 18.61
CA GLN A 115 -12.15 -9.22 19.45
C GLN A 115 -10.93 -8.54 18.79
N ILE A 116 -10.38 -9.11 17.71
CA ILE A 116 -9.31 -8.49 16.93
C ILE A 116 -9.86 -7.20 16.30
N GLY A 117 -11.09 -7.24 15.79
CA GLY A 117 -11.69 -6.19 15.00
C GLY A 117 -11.15 -6.20 13.57
N MET A 118 -11.11 -5.05 12.91
CA MET A 118 -10.55 -4.94 11.56
C MET A 118 -9.04 -5.24 11.57
N PHE A 119 -8.59 -6.01 10.57
CA PHE A 119 -7.18 -6.22 10.26
C PHE A 119 -6.84 -5.49 8.96
N LYS A 120 -5.73 -4.73 8.93
CA LYS A 120 -5.27 -4.02 7.74
C LYS A 120 -3.76 -4.15 7.56
N ILE A 121 -3.33 -4.61 6.38
CA ILE A 121 -1.94 -4.56 5.96
C ILE A 121 -1.62 -3.11 5.57
N VAL A 122 -0.55 -2.56 6.15
CA VAL A 122 -0.13 -1.18 5.88
C VAL A 122 1.20 -1.09 5.15
N GLY A 123 1.94 -2.18 5.05
CA GLY A 123 3.20 -2.23 4.30
C GLY A 123 3.68 -3.65 4.03
N GLU A 124 4.38 -3.81 2.91
CA GLU A 124 5.12 -5.01 2.53
C GLU A 124 6.46 -4.58 1.93
N THR A 125 7.58 -5.14 2.42
CA THR A 125 8.93 -4.78 1.99
C THR A 125 9.89 -5.96 2.05
N GLY A 126 10.93 -5.97 1.19
CA GLY A 126 12.08 -6.86 1.33
C GLY A 126 13.04 -6.34 2.41
N ILE A 127 13.51 -7.20 3.29
CA ILE A 127 14.44 -6.83 4.36
C ILE A 127 15.79 -7.53 4.27
N ALA A 128 15.84 -8.68 3.60
CA ALA A 128 17.05 -9.43 3.30
C ALA A 128 16.80 -10.32 2.07
N SER A 129 17.84 -10.96 1.55
CA SER A 129 17.68 -11.96 0.48
C SER A 129 16.75 -13.08 0.94
N GLY A 130 15.67 -13.29 0.21
CA GLY A 130 14.67 -14.33 0.53
C GLY A 130 13.84 -14.07 1.78
N VAL A 131 13.85 -12.84 2.35
CA VAL A 131 13.04 -12.48 3.52
C VAL A 131 12.22 -11.24 3.24
N ARG A 132 10.91 -11.37 3.40
CA ARG A 132 9.92 -10.31 3.26
C ARG A 132 9.34 -9.93 4.61
N ARG A 133 8.88 -8.71 4.72
CA ARG A 133 8.25 -8.14 5.92
C ARG A 133 6.87 -7.62 5.59
N ILE A 134 5.88 -7.99 6.38
CA ILE A 134 4.56 -7.35 6.40
C ILE A 134 4.39 -6.59 7.71
N GLU A 135 3.91 -5.37 7.63
CA GLU A 135 3.39 -4.59 8.74
C GLU A 135 1.88 -4.50 8.65
N ALA A 136 1.20 -4.74 9.78
CA ALA A 136 -0.26 -4.67 9.84
C ALA A 136 -0.73 -4.10 11.18
N ILE A 137 -1.96 -3.62 11.18
CA ILE A 137 -2.64 -3.00 12.32
C ILE A 137 -4.00 -3.66 12.53
N THR A 138 -4.53 -3.60 13.77
CA THR A 138 -5.81 -4.21 14.12
C THR A 138 -6.69 -3.27 14.96
N GLY A 139 -7.97 -3.58 15.00
CA GLY A 139 -8.94 -2.94 15.90
C GLY A 139 -9.01 -1.42 15.69
N LYS A 140 -8.81 -0.66 16.77
CA LYS A 140 -8.91 0.80 16.73
C LYS A 140 -7.91 1.42 15.74
N ALA A 141 -6.66 0.97 15.72
CA ALA A 141 -5.65 1.52 14.81
C ALA A 141 -6.05 1.31 13.33
N ALA A 142 -6.61 0.14 13.00
CA ALA A 142 -7.10 -0.13 11.65
C ALA A 142 -8.34 0.73 11.29
N LEU A 143 -9.25 0.94 12.25
CA LEU A 143 -10.39 1.82 12.05
C LEU A 143 -9.98 3.28 11.86
N ASP A 144 -9.06 3.78 12.69
CA ASP A 144 -8.54 5.14 12.56
C ASP A 144 -7.86 5.35 11.20
N TYR A 145 -7.03 4.37 10.78
CA TYR A 145 -6.40 4.40 9.46
C TYR A 145 -7.43 4.45 8.31
N ALA A 146 -8.49 3.65 8.38
CA ALA A 146 -9.56 3.69 7.39
C ALA A 146 -10.26 5.05 7.36
N ASN A 147 -10.61 5.59 8.53
CA ASN A 147 -11.25 6.91 8.65
C ASN A 147 -10.38 8.04 8.10
N GLU A 148 -9.07 8.00 8.33
CA GLU A 148 -8.14 8.97 7.73
C GLU A 148 -8.15 8.89 6.20
N LYS A 149 -8.17 7.69 5.62
CA LYS A 149 -8.24 7.53 4.16
C LYS A 149 -9.57 8.02 3.59
N PHE A 150 -10.69 7.75 4.26
CA PHE A 150 -11.99 8.30 3.88
C PHE A 150 -12.02 9.83 3.96
N ALA A 151 -11.46 10.42 5.00
CA ALA A 151 -11.38 11.88 5.13
C ALA A 151 -10.57 12.53 4.00
N VAL A 152 -9.46 11.88 3.56
CA VAL A 152 -8.69 12.34 2.40
C VAL A 152 -9.51 12.27 1.12
N LEU A 153 -10.26 11.16 0.90
CA LEU A 153 -11.13 11.00 -0.25
C LEU A 153 -12.22 12.07 -0.28
N GLN A 154 -12.90 12.32 0.85
CA GLN A 154 -13.91 13.37 0.98
C GLN A 154 -13.36 14.75 0.65
N LYS A 155 -12.16 15.05 1.15
CA LYS A 155 -11.49 16.32 0.85
C LYS A 155 -11.16 16.45 -0.64
N ALA A 156 -10.67 15.39 -1.28
CA ALA A 156 -10.40 15.35 -2.71
C ALA A 156 -11.68 15.59 -3.53
N ALA A 157 -12.77 14.89 -3.20
CA ALA A 157 -14.07 15.05 -3.83
C ALA A 157 -14.58 16.50 -3.72
N SER A 158 -14.45 17.09 -2.52
CA SER A 158 -14.83 18.48 -2.28
C SER A 158 -14.04 19.48 -3.15
N LEU A 159 -12.71 19.29 -3.27
CA LEU A 159 -11.85 20.13 -4.11
C LEU A 159 -12.21 20.04 -5.59
N LEU A 160 -12.58 18.84 -6.05
CA LEU A 160 -13.00 18.58 -7.42
C LEU A 160 -14.46 18.91 -7.69
N LYS A 161 -15.23 19.29 -6.66
CA LYS A 161 -16.70 19.51 -6.72
C LYS A 161 -17.42 18.29 -7.30
N ALA A 162 -17.00 17.10 -6.90
CA ALA A 162 -17.52 15.80 -7.32
C ALA A 162 -18.03 14.99 -6.11
N ASN A 163 -18.77 13.92 -6.36
CA ASN A 163 -19.05 12.91 -5.35
C ASN A 163 -17.82 12.03 -5.13
N GLU A 164 -17.74 11.31 -4.00
CA GLU A 164 -16.61 10.42 -3.70
C GLU A 164 -16.41 9.32 -4.76
N ASP A 165 -17.48 8.79 -5.31
CA ASP A 165 -17.46 7.77 -6.37
C ASP A 165 -16.98 8.33 -7.73
N ASP A 166 -17.10 9.64 -7.96
CA ASP A 166 -16.77 10.31 -9.21
C ASP A 166 -15.36 10.94 -9.21
N VAL A 167 -14.61 10.82 -8.11
CA VAL A 167 -13.29 11.48 -7.95
C VAL A 167 -12.32 11.11 -9.06
N LEU A 168 -12.25 9.84 -9.45
CA LEU A 168 -11.33 9.39 -10.52
C LEU A 168 -11.71 10.01 -11.86
N ALA A 169 -12.98 9.96 -12.23
CA ALA A 169 -13.47 10.57 -13.48
C ALA A 169 -13.24 12.09 -13.50
N ALA A 170 -13.43 12.77 -12.37
CA ALA A 170 -13.16 14.21 -12.25
C ALA A 170 -11.67 14.53 -12.41
N VAL A 171 -10.77 13.69 -11.87
CA VAL A 171 -9.31 13.84 -12.06
C VAL A 171 -8.93 13.65 -13.53
N GLU A 172 -9.42 12.60 -14.18
CA GLU A 172 -9.16 12.33 -15.61
C GLU A 172 -9.63 13.50 -16.49
N LYS A 173 -10.83 14.01 -16.23
CA LYS A 173 -11.37 15.19 -16.93
C LYS A 173 -10.47 16.41 -16.74
N LEU A 174 -10.07 16.69 -15.49
CA LEU A 174 -9.20 17.83 -15.18
C LEU A 174 -7.84 17.70 -15.88
N GLN A 175 -7.28 16.49 -15.96
CA GLN A 175 -6.02 16.24 -16.67
C GLN A 175 -6.17 16.47 -18.18
N ALA A 176 -7.29 16.04 -18.78
CA ALA A 176 -7.58 16.27 -20.19
C ALA A 176 -7.75 17.77 -20.49
N GLU A 177 -8.51 18.50 -19.68
CA GLU A 177 -8.69 19.96 -19.82
C GLU A 177 -7.37 20.70 -19.66
N ASN A 178 -6.52 20.30 -18.74
CA ASN A 178 -5.21 20.91 -18.52
C ASN A 178 -4.29 20.70 -19.72
N LYS A 179 -4.27 19.49 -20.30
CA LYS A 179 -3.51 19.20 -21.52
C LYS A 179 -4.00 20.01 -22.72
N GLU A 180 -5.31 20.15 -22.88
CA GLU A 180 -5.90 20.98 -23.96
C GLU A 180 -5.53 22.46 -23.79
N MET A 181 -5.64 22.98 -22.57
CA MET A 181 -5.24 24.39 -22.27
C MET A 181 -3.75 24.63 -22.50
N ALA A 182 -2.89 23.68 -22.12
CA ALA A 182 -1.46 23.78 -22.39
C ALA A 182 -1.15 23.82 -23.89
N GLY A 183 -1.86 23.04 -24.70
CA GLY A 183 -1.78 23.09 -26.18
C GLY A 183 -2.22 24.44 -26.74
N LYS A 184 -3.38 24.94 -26.32
CA LYS A 184 -3.88 26.26 -26.73
C LYS A 184 -2.93 27.41 -26.37
N LEU A 185 -2.33 27.33 -25.17
CA LEU A 185 -1.34 28.32 -24.75
C LEU A 185 -0.10 28.28 -25.64
N ALA A 186 0.41 27.09 -25.97
CA ALA A 186 1.55 26.94 -26.89
C ALA A 186 1.25 27.51 -28.27
N ASP A 187 0.04 27.28 -28.82
CA ASP A 187 -0.40 27.84 -30.10
C ASP A 187 -0.45 29.38 -30.05
N VAL A 188 -0.97 29.94 -28.95
CA VAL A 188 -1.03 31.42 -28.77
C VAL A 188 0.37 32.01 -28.70
N VAL A 189 1.29 31.39 -27.95
CA VAL A 189 2.70 31.82 -27.86
C VAL A 189 3.35 31.77 -29.23
N ALA A 190 3.17 30.69 -30.01
CA ALA A 190 3.74 30.56 -31.34
C ALA A 190 3.15 31.59 -32.34
N MET A 191 1.87 31.93 -32.20
CA MET A 191 1.26 33.02 -33.02
C MET A 191 1.84 34.38 -32.64
N GLN A 192 2.06 34.65 -31.36
CA GLN A 192 2.65 35.91 -30.88
C GLN A 192 4.10 36.04 -31.39
N GLU A 193 4.91 35.00 -31.29
CA GLU A 193 6.30 34.99 -31.79
C GLU A 193 6.35 35.25 -33.31
N LYS A 194 5.43 34.66 -34.08
CA LYS A 194 5.33 34.94 -35.52
C LYS A 194 4.95 36.38 -35.81
N ALA A 195 4.02 36.95 -35.06
CA ALA A 195 3.60 38.34 -35.20
C ALA A 195 4.74 39.30 -34.90
N ASP A 196 5.47 39.04 -33.81
CA ASP A 196 6.62 39.82 -33.40
C ASP A 196 7.75 39.75 -34.45
N ALA A 197 8.04 38.57 -34.96
CA ALA A 197 9.01 38.39 -36.06
C ALA A 197 8.60 39.14 -37.33
N GLN A 198 7.31 39.10 -37.72
CA GLN A 198 6.79 39.86 -38.88
C GLN A 198 6.92 41.36 -38.68
N GLN A 199 6.67 41.86 -37.47
CA GLN A 199 6.80 43.29 -37.15
C GLN A 199 8.27 43.73 -37.19
N LEU A 200 9.21 42.91 -36.74
CA LEU A 200 10.65 43.15 -36.87
C LEU A 200 11.07 43.23 -38.36
N ILE A 201 10.61 42.27 -39.19
CA ILE A 201 10.90 42.23 -40.67
C ILE A 201 10.33 43.48 -41.35
N ALA A 202 9.14 43.94 -41.00
CA ALA A 202 8.52 45.13 -41.56
C ALA A 202 9.29 46.43 -41.21
N GLY A 203 10.11 46.40 -40.18
CA GLY A 203 10.99 47.52 -39.78
C GLY A 203 12.36 47.52 -40.45
N VAL A 204 12.61 46.69 -41.48
CA VAL A 204 13.88 46.67 -42.20
C VAL A 204 14.17 48.01 -42.88
N LYS A 205 15.35 48.55 -42.65
CA LYS A 205 15.88 49.76 -43.29
C LYS A 205 17.09 49.39 -44.13
N ASP A 206 17.13 49.95 -45.38
CA ASP A 206 18.35 49.86 -46.19
C ASP A 206 19.30 51.01 -45.73
N VAL A 207 20.50 50.63 -45.35
CA VAL A 207 21.58 51.55 -44.99
C VAL A 207 22.78 51.22 -45.89
N SER A 208 22.95 52.02 -46.95
CA SER A 208 24.06 51.88 -47.89
C SER A 208 24.10 50.50 -48.60
N GLY A 209 22.95 49.94 -48.99
CA GLY A 209 22.84 48.64 -49.67
C GLY A 209 22.85 47.43 -48.72
N ILE A 210 22.79 47.64 -47.43
CA ILE A 210 22.70 46.61 -46.40
C ILE A 210 21.35 46.71 -45.71
N SER A 211 20.57 45.64 -45.71
CA SER A 211 19.31 45.55 -44.98
C SER A 211 19.59 45.36 -43.50
N VAL A 212 19.19 46.34 -42.67
CA VAL A 212 19.38 46.33 -41.24
C VAL A 212 18.04 46.23 -40.53
N VAL A 213 17.91 45.27 -39.61
CA VAL A 213 16.77 45.09 -38.68
C VAL A 213 17.26 45.45 -37.29
N THR A 214 16.52 46.30 -36.61
CA THR A 214 16.73 46.58 -35.17
C THR A 214 15.41 46.44 -34.44
N GLY A 215 15.41 45.66 -33.39
CA GLY A 215 14.21 45.47 -32.55
C GLY A 215 14.52 44.83 -31.22
N LYS A 216 13.55 44.86 -30.35
CA LYS A 216 13.59 44.14 -29.04
C LYS A 216 12.68 42.94 -29.16
N ALA A 217 13.25 41.74 -29.14
CA ALA A 217 12.50 40.51 -29.02
C ALA A 217 12.22 40.22 -27.53
N ASN A 218 10.97 39.89 -27.21
CA ASN A 218 10.58 39.36 -25.91
C ASN A 218 10.52 37.88 -26.02
N VAL A 219 11.58 37.17 -25.67
CA VAL A 219 11.67 35.70 -25.73
C VAL A 219 11.78 35.15 -24.30
N GLU A 220 10.98 34.15 -23.98
CA GLU A 220 11.03 33.48 -22.69
C GLU A 220 12.21 32.49 -22.61
N ASN A 221 12.75 32.07 -23.75
CA ASN A 221 13.87 31.13 -23.83
C ASN A 221 14.82 31.53 -24.94
N MET A 222 16.16 31.41 -24.73
CA MET A 222 17.20 31.72 -25.72
C MET A 222 17.14 30.80 -26.98
N ASP A 223 16.54 29.65 -26.87
CA ASP A 223 16.34 28.71 -28.01
C ASP A 223 15.23 29.16 -28.99
N SER A 224 14.49 30.23 -28.64
CA SER A 224 13.42 30.82 -29.49
C SER A 224 13.91 32.00 -30.36
N LEU A 225 15.22 32.29 -30.33
CA LEU A 225 15.88 33.29 -31.18
C LEU A 225 16.47 32.64 -32.45
#